data_c05ec2173323ab058fa6a941006152f0
#
_entry.id   c05ec2173323ab058fa6a941006152f0
#
_cell.length_a   1.000
_cell.length_b   1.000
_cell.length_c   1.000
_cell.angle_alpha   90.00
_cell.angle_beta   90.00
_cell.angle_gamma   90.00
#
_symmetry.space_group_name_H-M   'P 1'
#
loop_
_entity.id
_entity.type
_entity.pdbx_description
1 polymer ?
#
loop_
_entity_poly.entity_id
_entity_poly.type
_entity_poly.pdbx_seq_one_letter_code
_entity_poly.pdbx_strand_id
1 'polypeptide(L)'
;MRSLVTGGAGFIGSHLVERLLAEGDEVVVLDDLSTGSEANLASVLSDPHVELRRGSAAEERVLDAALEGCQRVFHLAAGVGVQRLFEQPVATIEANLGPARAVFAAAARSGATVVYASSSEVYGKGVRVPFAEGDELLLGPPTSPRWSYACAKAMGEWLAFAQARERGLRVVVARLFNTVGPRQSGRYGMVLPRFAHQALRGEAIEVHGDGSQTRCFADVREVTRALVGLAATPAAIGEIVNVGADEEISIAALAALVAELASSPTEPRFVEPERLYGAGFEDLQRRVPRLEKLERLLGWRPRRALREIASEVIESHREAALDGRGVARGRGAARGALRS
;
A
#
# COMPACT_ATOMS: atom_id res chain seq x y z
N MET A 1 3.11 24.43 0.05
CA MET A 1 4.36 23.84 -0.51
C MET A 1 4.04 23.13 -1.81
N ARG A 2 5.05 22.79 -2.64
CA ARG A 2 4.81 21.94 -3.83
C ARG A 2 5.30 20.51 -3.54
N SER A 3 4.42 19.53 -3.70
CA SER A 3 4.68 18.13 -3.35
C SER A 3 4.49 17.22 -4.57
N LEU A 4 5.42 16.30 -4.82
CA LEU A 4 5.28 15.23 -5.80
C LEU A 4 4.73 13.97 -5.12
N VAL A 5 3.66 13.39 -5.67
CA VAL A 5 3.12 12.10 -5.25
C VAL A 5 3.24 11.10 -6.41
N THR A 6 4.21 10.19 -6.35
CA THR A 6 4.28 9.09 -7.32
C THR A 6 3.33 7.97 -6.89
N GLY A 7 2.58 7.40 -7.84
CA GLY A 7 1.49 6.50 -7.51
C GLY A 7 0.26 7.21 -6.91
N GLY A 8 0.10 8.51 -7.26
CA GLY A 8 -0.95 9.35 -6.68
C GLY A 8 -2.37 9.03 -7.16
N ALA A 9 -2.54 8.32 -8.28
CA ALA A 9 -3.83 7.80 -8.72
C ALA A 9 -4.19 6.44 -8.10
N GLY A 10 -3.30 5.88 -7.26
CA GLY A 10 -3.53 4.66 -6.49
C GLY A 10 -4.43 4.90 -5.27
N PHE A 11 -4.68 3.82 -4.50
CA PHE A 11 -5.50 3.85 -3.29
C PHE A 11 -4.97 4.86 -2.25
N ILE A 12 -3.78 4.64 -1.68
CA ILE A 12 -3.21 5.53 -0.65
C ILE A 12 -2.87 6.89 -1.26
N GLY A 13 -2.34 6.90 -2.49
CA GLY A 13 -1.91 8.11 -3.18
C GLY A 13 -3.03 9.12 -3.37
N SER A 14 -4.22 8.69 -3.78
CA SER A 14 -5.35 9.58 -3.99
C SER A 14 -5.87 10.25 -2.71
N HIS A 15 -5.88 9.53 -1.59
CA HIS A 15 -6.17 10.11 -0.29
C HIS A 15 -5.09 11.07 0.19
N LEU A 16 -3.82 10.79 -0.16
CA LEU A 16 -2.71 11.67 0.16
C LEU A 16 -2.79 12.98 -0.64
N VAL A 17 -3.15 12.92 -1.93
CA VAL A 17 -3.37 14.11 -2.77
C VAL A 17 -4.44 15.00 -2.15
N GLU A 18 -5.62 14.46 -1.82
CA GLU A 18 -6.69 15.19 -1.14
C GLU A 18 -6.20 15.83 0.18
N ARG A 19 -5.42 15.09 0.95
CA ARG A 19 -4.87 15.56 2.21
C ARG A 19 -3.91 16.74 2.03
N LEU A 20 -2.99 16.65 1.07
CA LEU A 20 -2.01 17.71 0.80
C LEU A 20 -2.71 18.99 0.32
N LEU A 21 -3.72 18.85 -0.54
CA LEU A 21 -4.54 19.99 -0.97
C LEU A 21 -5.28 20.66 0.19
N ALA A 22 -5.86 19.85 1.10
CA ALA A 22 -6.53 20.38 2.29
C ALA A 22 -5.57 21.12 3.24
N GLU A 23 -4.26 20.83 3.16
CA GLU A 23 -3.20 21.56 3.89
C GLU A 23 -2.65 22.77 3.11
N GLY A 24 -3.18 23.07 1.91
CA GLY A 24 -2.80 24.21 1.08
C GLY A 24 -1.56 23.99 0.21
N ASP A 25 -1.23 22.73 -0.11
CA ASP A 25 -0.14 22.40 -1.02
C ASP A 25 -0.57 22.47 -2.48
N GLU A 26 0.41 22.73 -3.35
CA GLU A 26 0.34 22.37 -4.76
C GLU A 26 0.81 20.91 -4.91
N VAL A 27 0.10 20.10 -5.69
CA VAL A 27 0.39 18.67 -5.81
C VAL A 27 0.60 18.27 -7.26
N VAL A 28 1.78 17.73 -7.53
CA VAL A 28 2.07 17.03 -8.80
C VAL A 28 1.85 15.54 -8.56
N VAL A 29 0.94 14.94 -9.31
CA VAL A 29 0.68 13.50 -9.32
C VAL A 29 1.44 12.89 -10.49
N LEU A 30 2.32 11.93 -10.25
CA LEU A 30 2.98 11.12 -11.29
C LEU A 30 2.52 9.67 -11.17
N ASP A 31 1.78 9.18 -12.18
CA ASP A 31 1.22 7.83 -12.19
C ASP A 31 1.16 7.27 -13.61
N ASP A 32 1.55 6.02 -13.81
CA ASP A 32 1.47 5.33 -15.11
C ASP A 32 0.11 4.64 -15.33
N LEU A 33 -0.77 4.72 -14.33
CA LEU A 33 -2.12 4.13 -14.32
C LEU A 33 -2.13 2.59 -14.49
N SER A 34 -1.01 1.94 -14.25
CA SER A 34 -0.91 0.46 -14.35
C SER A 34 -1.75 -0.26 -13.29
N THR A 35 -1.93 0.36 -12.13
CA THR A 35 -2.79 -0.12 -11.04
C THR A 35 -3.69 0.98 -10.48
N GLY A 36 -3.32 2.23 -10.65
CA GLY A 36 -4.10 3.42 -10.31
C GLY A 36 -5.23 3.69 -11.30
N SER A 37 -6.08 4.66 -10.96
CA SER A 37 -7.19 5.11 -11.80
C SER A 37 -7.42 6.60 -11.61
N GLU A 38 -7.62 7.34 -12.69
CA GLU A 38 -8.01 8.77 -12.61
C GLU A 38 -9.33 8.98 -11.88
N ALA A 39 -10.21 7.98 -11.87
CA ALA A 39 -11.44 8.01 -11.09
C ALA A 39 -11.18 8.20 -9.58
N ASN A 40 -10.03 7.75 -9.07
CA ASN A 40 -9.64 7.97 -7.67
C ASN A 40 -9.30 9.45 -7.37
N LEU A 41 -9.01 10.24 -8.39
CA LEU A 41 -8.69 11.66 -8.30
C LEU A 41 -9.85 12.56 -8.72
N ALA A 42 -11.01 12.01 -9.08
CA ALA A 42 -12.13 12.76 -9.67
C ALA A 42 -12.57 13.96 -8.82
N SER A 43 -12.45 13.88 -7.49
CA SER A 43 -12.78 14.96 -6.56
C SER A 43 -11.83 16.17 -6.63
N VAL A 44 -10.61 15.98 -7.17
CA VAL A 44 -9.54 16.98 -7.11
C VAL A 44 -8.90 17.32 -8.46
N LEU A 45 -9.22 16.59 -9.53
CA LEU A 45 -8.62 16.86 -10.86
C LEU A 45 -8.96 18.23 -11.44
N SER A 46 -10.05 18.87 -11.01
CA SER A 46 -10.42 20.21 -11.43
C SER A 46 -9.81 21.32 -10.57
N ASP A 47 -9.11 20.96 -9.48
CA ASP A 47 -8.44 21.92 -8.62
C ASP A 47 -7.18 22.48 -9.34
N PRO A 48 -7.01 23.82 -9.46
CA PRO A 48 -5.87 24.43 -10.13
C PRO A 48 -4.52 24.12 -9.44
N HIS A 49 -4.52 23.63 -8.20
CA HIS A 49 -3.33 23.24 -7.48
C HIS A 49 -2.95 21.75 -7.67
N VAL A 50 -3.67 21.02 -8.55
CA VAL A 50 -3.37 19.63 -8.91
C VAL A 50 -2.91 19.53 -10.35
N GLU A 51 -1.75 18.94 -10.56
CA GLU A 51 -1.22 18.61 -11.87
C GLU A 51 -1.07 17.08 -11.99
N LEU A 52 -1.83 16.43 -12.89
CA LEU A 52 -1.66 15.01 -13.20
C LEU A 52 -0.72 14.84 -14.40
N ARG A 53 0.39 14.15 -14.16
CA ARG A 53 1.34 13.70 -15.18
C ARG A 53 1.26 12.20 -15.34
N ARG A 54 0.90 11.73 -16.52
CA ARG A 54 0.87 10.29 -16.85
C ARG A 54 2.25 9.85 -17.28
N GLY A 55 2.81 8.88 -16.57
CA GLY A 55 4.11 8.32 -16.88
C GLY A 55 4.74 7.55 -15.72
N SER A 56 5.79 6.84 -16.01
CA SER A 56 6.51 6.04 -15.01
C SER A 56 7.53 6.87 -14.24
N ALA A 57 7.54 6.74 -12.92
CA ALA A 57 8.59 7.33 -12.10
C ALA A 57 10.00 6.69 -12.32
N ALA A 58 10.09 5.62 -13.13
CA ALA A 58 11.35 5.06 -13.59
C ALA A 58 11.93 5.81 -14.80
N GLU A 59 11.12 6.61 -15.50
CA GLU A 59 11.54 7.41 -16.65
C GLU A 59 12.12 8.75 -16.20
N GLU A 60 13.44 8.89 -16.31
CA GLU A 60 14.22 9.98 -15.74
C GLU A 60 13.71 11.36 -16.19
N ARG A 61 13.42 11.53 -17.51
CA ARG A 61 12.91 12.81 -18.06
C ARG A 61 11.53 13.16 -17.51
N VAL A 62 10.65 12.18 -17.39
CA VAL A 62 9.28 12.37 -16.87
C VAL A 62 9.33 12.74 -15.39
N LEU A 63 10.19 12.02 -14.64
CA LEU A 63 10.39 12.25 -13.22
C LEU A 63 11.01 13.62 -12.93
N ASP A 64 12.10 14.00 -13.63
CA ASP A 64 12.77 15.29 -13.43
C ASP A 64 11.81 16.45 -13.70
N ALA A 65 11.01 16.37 -14.78
CA ALA A 65 9.98 17.37 -15.04
C ALA A 65 8.89 17.40 -13.95
N ALA A 66 8.46 16.25 -13.42
CA ALA A 66 7.47 16.19 -12.36
C ALA A 66 8.01 16.72 -11.00
N LEU A 67 9.31 16.60 -10.78
CA LEU A 67 9.98 17.02 -9.55
C LEU A 67 10.31 18.52 -9.53
N GLU A 68 10.21 19.20 -10.67
CA GLU A 68 10.55 20.62 -10.78
C GLU A 68 9.77 21.48 -9.77
N GLY A 69 10.50 22.24 -8.95
CA GLY A 69 9.92 23.09 -7.90
C GLY A 69 9.34 22.35 -6.69
N CYS A 70 9.39 21.01 -6.64
CA CYS A 70 8.89 20.24 -5.50
C CYS A 70 9.89 20.22 -4.33
N GLN A 71 9.41 20.49 -3.13
CA GLN A 71 10.19 20.41 -1.88
C GLN A 71 10.05 19.03 -1.22
N ARG A 72 8.99 18.28 -1.51
CA ARG A 72 8.71 16.97 -0.93
C ARG A 72 8.31 15.98 -2.00
N VAL A 73 8.70 14.74 -1.81
CA VAL A 73 8.30 13.60 -2.64
C VAL A 73 7.70 12.52 -1.76
N PHE A 74 6.47 12.12 -2.04
CA PHE A 74 5.85 10.94 -1.47
C PHE A 74 5.93 9.81 -2.49
N HIS A 75 6.86 8.87 -2.30
CA HIS A 75 7.06 7.78 -3.24
C HIS A 75 6.21 6.58 -2.85
N LEU A 76 5.00 6.51 -3.44
CA LEU A 76 4.01 5.44 -3.24
C LEU A 76 3.90 4.50 -4.45
N ALA A 77 4.45 4.86 -5.61
CA ALA A 77 4.47 4.01 -6.80
C ALA A 77 5.13 2.66 -6.49
N ALA A 78 4.41 1.57 -6.68
CA ALA A 78 4.84 0.22 -6.37
C ALA A 78 4.00 -0.83 -7.10
N GLY A 79 4.61 -1.93 -7.48
CA GLY A 79 3.88 -3.13 -7.87
C GLY A 79 3.47 -3.90 -6.62
N VAL A 80 2.17 -3.90 -6.29
CA VAL A 80 1.63 -4.57 -5.10
C VAL A 80 0.64 -5.67 -5.46
N GLY A 81 0.46 -6.64 -4.55
CA GLY A 81 -0.55 -7.68 -4.62
C GLY A 81 0.03 -9.10 -4.71
N VAL A 82 -0.50 -9.98 -3.84
CA VAL A 82 -0.01 -11.37 -3.72
C VAL A 82 -0.15 -12.13 -5.03
N GLN A 83 -1.28 -11.99 -5.72
CA GLN A 83 -1.51 -12.67 -7.00
C GLN A 83 -0.47 -12.25 -8.06
N ARG A 84 -0.20 -10.94 -8.20
CA ARG A 84 0.78 -10.42 -9.15
C ARG A 84 2.20 -10.93 -8.87
N LEU A 85 2.54 -11.13 -7.61
CA LEU A 85 3.82 -11.69 -7.15
C LEU A 85 4.10 -13.07 -7.74
N PHE A 86 3.08 -13.92 -7.81
CA PHE A 86 3.21 -15.27 -8.36
C PHE A 86 3.11 -15.30 -9.89
N GLU A 87 2.27 -14.47 -10.49
CA GLU A 87 2.05 -14.43 -11.93
C GLU A 87 3.15 -13.65 -12.68
N GLN A 88 3.69 -12.58 -12.08
CA GLN A 88 4.62 -11.65 -12.72
C GLN A 88 5.75 -11.21 -11.78
N PRO A 89 6.59 -12.13 -11.27
CA PRO A 89 7.60 -11.78 -10.26
C PRO A 89 8.65 -10.79 -10.76
N VAL A 90 9.12 -10.91 -12.01
CA VAL A 90 10.09 -9.99 -12.60
C VAL A 90 9.52 -8.57 -12.65
N ALA A 91 8.34 -8.40 -13.23
CA ALA A 91 7.67 -7.10 -13.32
C ALA A 91 7.39 -6.50 -11.92
N THR A 92 7.11 -7.33 -10.92
CA THR A 92 6.93 -6.89 -9.53
C THR A 92 8.21 -6.35 -8.92
N ILE A 93 9.34 -7.03 -9.13
CA ILE A 93 10.65 -6.57 -8.64
C ILE A 93 11.03 -5.24 -9.31
N GLU A 94 10.94 -5.17 -10.64
CA GLU A 94 11.30 -4.00 -11.42
C GLU A 94 10.44 -2.79 -11.10
N ALA A 95 9.11 -2.96 -10.94
CA ALA A 95 8.18 -1.90 -10.56
C ALA A 95 8.42 -1.34 -9.15
N ASN A 96 9.16 -2.04 -8.29
CA ASN A 96 9.52 -1.55 -6.97
C ASN A 96 10.93 -0.95 -6.91
N LEU A 97 11.91 -1.52 -7.59
CA LEU A 97 13.31 -1.07 -7.52
C LEU A 97 13.63 0.06 -8.50
N GLY A 98 13.13 -0.03 -9.74
CA GLY A 98 13.42 0.95 -10.79
C GLY A 98 12.99 2.36 -10.40
N PRO A 99 11.68 2.57 -10.10
CA PRO A 99 11.18 3.87 -9.66
C PRO A 99 11.86 4.39 -8.40
N ALA A 100 12.08 3.53 -7.37
CA ALA A 100 12.72 3.94 -6.13
C ALA A 100 14.14 4.48 -6.38
N ARG A 101 14.94 3.78 -7.21
CA ARG A 101 16.28 4.21 -7.60
C ARG A 101 16.25 5.57 -8.29
N ALA A 102 15.35 5.77 -9.25
CA ALA A 102 15.24 7.02 -9.98
C ALA A 102 14.82 8.19 -9.07
N VAL A 103 13.78 7.98 -8.25
CA VAL A 103 13.26 8.98 -7.30
C VAL A 103 14.34 9.40 -6.30
N PHE A 104 15.07 8.47 -5.70
CA PHE A 104 16.12 8.80 -4.73
C PHE A 104 17.25 9.60 -5.36
N ALA A 105 17.68 9.21 -6.57
CA ALA A 105 18.73 9.95 -7.28
C ALA A 105 18.27 11.35 -7.68
N ALA A 106 17.06 11.53 -8.18
CA ALA A 106 16.52 12.82 -8.57
C ALA A 106 16.30 13.73 -7.33
N ALA A 107 15.73 13.19 -6.25
CA ALA A 107 15.51 13.92 -5.01
C ALA A 107 16.82 14.36 -4.33
N ALA A 108 17.87 13.52 -4.37
CA ALA A 108 19.19 13.90 -3.87
C ALA A 108 19.79 15.09 -4.66
N ARG A 109 19.54 15.17 -5.98
CA ARG A 109 19.98 16.31 -6.81
C ARG A 109 19.19 17.59 -6.52
N SER A 110 17.87 17.48 -6.33
CA SER A 110 16.99 18.64 -6.10
C SER A 110 16.96 19.13 -4.65
N GLY A 111 17.43 18.31 -3.69
CA GLY A 111 17.32 18.61 -2.26
C GLY A 111 15.93 18.36 -1.66
N ALA A 112 15.00 17.77 -2.41
CA ALA A 112 13.68 17.43 -1.93
C ALA A 112 13.71 16.34 -0.84
N THR A 113 12.83 16.45 0.16
CA THR A 113 12.65 15.42 1.19
C THR A 113 11.77 14.31 0.66
N VAL A 114 12.20 13.05 0.76
CA VAL A 114 11.46 11.88 0.33
C VAL A 114 10.82 11.17 1.51
N VAL A 115 9.53 10.87 1.42
CA VAL A 115 8.88 9.83 2.22
C VAL A 115 8.72 8.60 1.34
N TYR A 116 9.48 7.56 1.65
CA TYR A 116 9.45 6.29 0.92
C TYR A 116 8.47 5.32 1.58
N ALA A 117 7.41 4.94 0.85
CA ALA A 117 6.48 3.91 1.30
C ALA A 117 7.11 2.52 1.17
N SER A 118 7.73 2.06 2.24
CA SER A 118 8.09 0.67 2.44
C SER A 118 6.90 -0.14 2.97
N SER A 119 7.11 -1.35 3.43
CA SER A 119 6.05 -2.27 3.84
C SER A 119 6.46 -3.06 5.06
N SER A 120 5.49 -3.43 5.89
CA SER A 120 5.68 -4.41 6.97
C SER A 120 6.09 -5.80 6.47
N GLU A 121 5.95 -6.08 5.17
CA GLU A 121 6.43 -7.32 4.55
C GLU A 121 7.94 -7.50 4.69
N VAL A 122 8.72 -6.42 4.84
CA VAL A 122 10.18 -6.49 5.00
C VAL A 122 10.63 -7.25 6.25
N TYR A 123 9.80 -7.29 7.30
CA TYR A 123 10.10 -8.07 8.51
C TYR A 123 10.10 -9.58 8.25
N GLY A 124 9.40 -10.02 7.18
CA GLY A 124 9.35 -11.43 6.81
C GLY A 124 8.84 -12.31 7.94
N LYS A 125 9.55 -13.40 8.21
CA LYS A 125 9.25 -14.41 9.26
C LYS A 125 9.70 -13.97 10.66
N GLY A 126 9.80 -12.67 10.93
CA GLY A 126 10.27 -12.15 12.22
C GLY A 126 9.60 -12.84 13.41
N VAL A 127 10.43 -13.25 14.37
CA VAL A 127 9.96 -14.05 15.52
C VAL A 127 9.47 -13.20 16.69
N ARG A 128 9.81 -11.91 16.70
CA ARG A 128 9.40 -10.97 17.76
C ARG A 128 8.24 -10.12 17.26
N VAL A 129 7.11 -10.19 17.96
CA VAL A 129 5.92 -9.38 17.70
C VAL A 129 5.51 -8.72 19.02
N PRO A 130 5.22 -7.41 19.04
CA PRO A 130 5.12 -6.48 17.89
C PRO A 130 6.47 -6.12 17.28
N PHE A 131 6.49 -5.90 15.93
CA PHE A 131 7.69 -5.56 15.17
C PHE A 131 8.19 -4.15 15.47
N ALA A 132 9.47 -4.05 15.84
CA ALA A 132 10.18 -2.78 15.99
C ALA A 132 11.02 -2.47 14.74
N GLU A 133 11.26 -1.18 14.48
CA GLU A 133 11.99 -0.74 13.30
C GLU A 133 13.44 -1.21 13.24
N GLY A 134 14.04 -1.52 14.40
CA GLY A 134 15.39 -2.08 14.51
C GLY A 134 15.47 -3.61 14.45
N ASP A 135 14.35 -4.31 14.26
CA ASP A 135 14.36 -5.77 14.17
C ASP A 135 15.01 -6.25 12.87
N GLU A 136 15.61 -7.43 12.92
CA GLU A 136 16.20 -8.09 11.75
C GLU A 136 15.13 -8.48 10.74
N LEU A 137 15.50 -8.46 9.45
CA LEU A 137 14.64 -8.85 8.34
C LEU A 137 14.87 -10.34 8.03
N LEU A 138 13.92 -11.21 8.38
CA LEU A 138 14.03 -12.65 8.19
C LEU A 138 13.18 -13.10 7.00
N LEU A 139 13.75 -13.06 5.80
CA LEU A 139 13.07 -13.46 4.57
C LEU A 139 13.29 -14.95 4.26
N GLY A 140 12.40 -15.53 3.46
CA GLY A 140 12.55 -16.91 2.99
C GLY A 140 13.49 -17.03 1.80
N PRO A 141 13.64 -18.24 1.24
CA PRO A 141 14.58 -18.51 0.16
C PRO A 141 14.18 -17.82 -1.15
N PRO A 142 15.15 -17.44 -2.00
CA PRO A 142 14.88 -16.74 -3.26
C PRO A 142 14.12 -17.60 -4.30
N THR A 143 14.03 -18.89 -4.07
CA THR A 143 13.20 -19.81 -4.87
C THR A 143 11.71 -19.68 -4.62
N SER A 144 11.31 -18.98 -3.52
CA SER A 144 9.91 -18.68 -3.23
C SER A 144 9.55 -17.28 -3.70
N PRO A 145 8.68 -17.11 -4.71
CA PRO A 145 8.26 -15.80 -5.21
C PRO A 145 7.62 -14.92 -4.13
N ARG A 146 7.04 -15.53 -3.09
CA ARG A 146 6.41 -14.86 -1.95
C ARG A 146 7.26 -13.74 -1.35
N TRP A 147 8.57 -13.92 -1.35
CA TRP A 147 9.50 -12.99 -0.70
C TRP A 147 10.03 -11.89 -1.62
N SER A 148 9.80 -11.97 -2.93
CA SER A 148 10.38 -11.03 -3.91
C SER A 148 9.95 -9.57 -3.65
N TYR A 149 8.69 -9.34 -3.28
CA TYR A 149 8.21 -8.01 -2.92
C TYR A 149 8.87 -7.47 -1.65
N ALA A 150 8.95 -8.29 -0.60
CA ALA A 150 9.60 -7.93 0.64
C ALA A 150 11.09 -7.62 0.42
N CYS A 151 11.80 -8.45 -0.37
CA CYS A 151 13.18 -8.21 -0.78
C CYS A 151 13.33 -6.90 -1.55
N ALA A 152 12.45 -6.62 -2.52
CA ALA A 152 12.51 -5.40 -3.31
C ALA A 152 12.29 -4.15 -2.43
N LYS A 153 11.34 -4.19 -1.49
CA LYS A 153 11.11 -3.09 -0.53
C LYS A 153 12.28 -2.92 0.42
N ALA A 154 12.83 -4.01 0.96
CA ALA A 154 14.03 -3.97 1.81
C ALA A 154 15.24 -3.40 1.06
N MET A 155 15.47 -3.80 -0.19
CA MET A 155 16.52 -3.25 -1.03
C MET A 155 16.32 -1.76 -1.28
N GLY A 156 15.07 -1.31 -1.45
CA GLY A 156 14.74 0.11 -1.53
C GLY A 156 15.12 0.88 -0.26
N GLU A 157 14.92 0.30 0.94
CA GLU A 157 15.34 0.90 2.21
C GLU A 157 16.88 1.05 2.26
N TRP A 158 17.63 -0.02 1.95
CA TRP A 158 19.10 0.07 1.91
C TRP A 158 19.60 1.07 0.89
N LEU A 159 18.99 1.13 -0.29
CA LEU A 159 19.34 2.10 -1.31
C LEU A 159 19.06 3.54 -0.83
N ALA A 160 17.94 3.78 -0.14
CA ALA A 160 17.60 5.08 0.42
C ALA A 160 18.68 5.58 1.41
N PHE A 161 19.11 4.71 2.33
CA PHE A 161 20.16 5.06 3.31
C PHE A 161 21.56 5.18 2.67
N ALA A 162 21.87 4.37 1.65
CA ALA A 162 23.10 4.53 0.89
C ALA A 162 23.14 5.89 0.19
N GLN A 163 22.04 6.29 -0.48
CA GLN A 163 21.91 7.61 -1.11
C GLN A 163 21.96 8.75 -0.08
N ALA A 164 21.37 8.57 1.11
CA ALA A 164 21.46 9.55 2.18
C ALA A 164 22.91 9.77 2.61
N ARG A 165 23.68 8.68 2.78
CA ARG A 165 25.09 8.76 3.20
C ARG A 165 26.02 9.31 2.12
N GLU A 166 25.83 8.93 0.86
CA GLU A 166 26.73 9.26 -0.23
C GLU A 166 26.41 10.59 -0.91
N ARG A 167 25.12 10.96 -0.95
CA ARG A 167 24.61 12.08 -1.75
C ARG A 167 23.73 13.06 -0.97
N GLY A 168 23.59 12.86 0.34
CA GLY A 168 22.81 13.75 1.19
C GLY A 168 21.30 13.67 0.99
N LEU A 169 20.77 12.54 0.48
CA LEU A 169 19.32 12.36 0.33
C LEU A 169 18.61 12.53 1.68
N ARG A 170 17.63 13.39 1.73
CA ARG A 170 16.77 13.59 2.89
C ARG A 170 15.60 12.60 2.78
N VAL A 171 15.64 11.50 3.51
CA VAL A 171 14.63 10.44 3.38
C VAL A 171 14.05 10.01 4.72
N VAL A 172 12.76 9.73 4.73
CA VAL A 172 12.04 9.01 5.78
C VAL A 172 11.50 7.73 5.17
N VAL A 173 11.79 6.58 5.78
CA VAL A 173 11.25 5.29 5.35
C VAL A 173 10.02 4.98 6.20
N ALA A 174 8.85 4.93 5.59
CA ALA A 174 7.59 4.56 6.25
C ALA A 174 7.25 3.09 5.94
N ARG A 175 7.41 2.19 6.91
CA ARG A 175 6.96 0.79 6.80
C ARG A 175 5.47 0.73 7.07
N LEU A 176 4.67 0.68 5.98
CA LEU A 176 3.22 0.64 6.08
C LEU A 176 2.76 -0.76 6.49
N PHE A 177 1.93 -0.82 7.51
CA PHE A 177 1.13 -1.98 7.87
C PHE A 177 -0.20 -1.94 7.11
N ASN A 178 -1.07 -2.98 7.27
CA ASN A 178 -2.26 -3.06 6.42
C ASN A 178 -3.08 -1.78 6.50
N THR A 179 -3.00 -0.99 5.45
CA THR A 179 -3.79 0.22 5.27
C THR A 179 -5.09 -0.15 4.56
N VAL A 180 -6.22 0.33 5.06
CA VAL A 180 -7.56 0.04 4.53
C VAL A 180 -8.40 1.31 4.46
N GLY A 181 -9.40 1.32 3.57
CA GLY A 181 -10.27 2.46 3.39
C GLY A 181 -11.01 2.45 2.05
N PRO A 182 -11.82 3.46 1.76
CA PRO A 182 -12.47 3.66 0.46
C PRO A 182 -11.48 3.66 -0.70
N ARG A 183 -11.92 3.28 -1.90
CA ARG A 183 -11.09 3.19 -3.13
C ARG A 183 -10.04 2.07 -3.13
N GLN A 184 -9.95 1.25 -2.07
CA GLN A 184 -9.06 0.10 -2.08
C GLN A 184 -9.64 -1.03 -2.94
N SER A 185 -8.85 -1.51 -3.91
CA SER A 185 -9.26 -2.62 -4.78
C SER A 185 -9.06 -3.98 -4.11
N GLY A 186 -10.07 -4.85 -4.18
CA GLY A 186 -9.93 -6.26 -3.78
C GLY A 186 -9.20 -7.16 -4.79
N ARG A 187 -8.88 -6.63 -5.99
CA ARG A 187 -8.32 -7.42 -7.11
C ARG A 187 -6.96 -8.05 -6.82
N TYR A 188 -6.18 -7.46 -5.92
CA TYR A 188 -4.81 -7.85 -5.65
C TYR A 188 -4.63 -8.66 -4.37
N GLY A 189 -5.72 -9.27 -3.86
CA GLY A 189 -5.67 -10.14 -2.68
C GLY A 189 -5.78 -9.41 -1.34
N MET A 190 -6.19 -8.13 -1.34
CA MET A 190 -6.42 -7.37 -0.10
C MET A 190 -7.65 -7.90 0.62
N VAL A 191 -7.48 -8.32 1.87
CA VAL A 191 -8.47 -9.14 2.59
C VAL A 191 -9.78 -8.41 2.85
N LEU A 192 -9.74 -7.19 3.43
CA LEU A 192 -10.97 -6.46 3.82
C LEU A 192 -11.84 -6.08 2.60
N PRO A 193 -11.32 -5.46 1.52
CA PRO A 193 -12.15 -5.16 0.35
C PRO A 193 -12.64 -6.41 -0.38
N ARG A 194 -11.88 -7.52 -0.36
CA ARG A 194 -12.33 -8.80 -0.90
C ARG A 194 -13.51 -9.35 -0.10
N PHE A 195 -13.44 -9.35 1.22
CA PHE A 195 -14.53 -9.77 2.10
C PHE A 195 -15.78 -8.91 1.92
N ALA A 196 -15.61 -7.57 1.87
CA ALA A 196 -16.71 -6.64 1.60
C ALA A 196 -17.40 -6.95 0.27
N HIS A 197 -16.62 -7.18 -0.79
CA HIS A 197 -17.16 -7.52 -2.11
C HIS A 197 -17.95 -8.82 -2.10
N GLN A 198 -17.41 -9.89 -1.49
CA GLN A 198 -18.10 -11.19 -1.39
C GLN A 198 -19.39 -11.07 -0.58
N ALA A 199 -19.35 -10.43 0.59
CA ALA A 199 -20.51 -10.23 1.44
C ALA A 199 -21.63 -9.47 0.75
N LEU A 200 -21.33 -8.36 0.05
CA LEU A 200 -22.31 -7.55 -0.67
C LEU A 200 -22.95 -8.27 -1.86
N ARG A 201 -22.30 -9.31 -2.39
CA ARG A 201 -22.84 -10.15 -3.47
C ARG A 201 -23.62 -11.35 -2.95
N GLY A 202 -23.71 -11.54 -1.62
CA GLY A 202 -24.31 -12.72 -1.01
C GLY A 202 -23.49 -14.00 -1.26
N GLU A 203 -22.21 -13.84 -1.60
CA GLU A 203 -21.25 -14.94 -1.76
C GLU A 203 -20.64 -15.29 -0.39
N ALA A 204 -20.23 -16.56 -0.20
CA ALA A 204 -19.52 -16.94 1.02
C ALA A 204 -18.18 -16.23 1.09
N ILE A 205 -17.88 -15.61 2.25
CA ILE A 205 -16.58 -14.97 2.49
C ILE A 205 -15.51 -16.04 2.57
N GLU A 206 -14.53 -16.02 1.67
CA GLU A 206 -13.46 -17.02 1.62
C GLU A 206 -12.31 -16.63 2.56
N VAL A 207 -12.15 -17.40 3.62
CA VAL A 207 -11.05 -17.31 4.57
C VAL A 207 -9.96 -18.30 4.14
N HIS A 208 -8.76 -17.80 3.83
CA HIS A 208 -7.64 -18.65 3.43
C HIS A 208 -6.95 -19.22 4.67
N GLY A 209 -6.80 -20.54 4.73
CA GLY A 209 -6.34 -21.28 5.91
C GLY A 209 -7.43 -21.42 6.98
N ASP A 210 -7.02 -21.61 8.21
CA ASP A 210 -7.91 -21.72 9.38
C ASP A 210 -8.41 -20.37 9.92
N GLY A 211 -7.89 -19.26 9.37
CA GLY A 211 -8.26 -17.91 9.77
C GLY A 211 -7.68 -17.48 11.13
N SER A 212 -6.81 -18.27 11.75
CA SER A 212 -6.18 -17.93 13.03
C SER A 212 -5.11 -16.83 12.92
N GLN A 213 -4.55 -16.63 11.72
CA GLN A 213 -3.56 -15.58 11.47
C GLN A 213 -4.16 -14.20 11.78
N THR A 214 -3.35 -13.33 12.41
CA THR A 214 -3.83 -12.04 12.88
C THR A 214 -3.19 -10.87 12.12
N ARG A 215 -3.94 -9.77 12.02
CA ARG A 215 -3.52 -8.52 11.37
C ARG A 215 -4.03 -7.32 12.17
N CYS A 216 -3.37 -6.19 11.97
CA CYS A 216 -3.87 -4.88 12.39
C CYS A 216 -4.21 -4.06 11.14
N PHE A 217 -5.25 -3.24 11.20
CA PHE A 217 -5.72 -2.45 10.07
C PHE A 217 -5.81 -0.98 10.44
N ALA A 218 -5.13 -0.13 9.68
CA ALA A 218 -5.14 1.32 9.87
C ALA A 218 -5.97 2.02 8.80
N ASP A 219 -6.72 3.04 9.18
CA ASP A 219 -7.46 3.89 8.24
C ASP A 219 -6.49 4.65 7.32
N VAL A 220 -6.77 4.67 6.04
CA VAL A 220 -5.96 5.36 5.02
C VAL A 220 -5.79 6.85 5.31
N ARG A 221 -6.79 7.50 5.93
CA ARG A 221 -6.72 8.94 6.30
C ARG A 221 -5.75 9.17 7.46
N GLU A 222 -5.67 8.24 8.41
CA GLU A 222 -4.68 8.31 9.48
C GLU A 222 -3.27 7.99 8.94
N VAL A 223 -3.16 7.03 8.02
CA VAL A 223 -1.89 6.73 7.35
C VAL A 223 -1.38 7.92 6.55
N THR A 224 -2.22 8.56 5.73
CA THR A 224 -1.81 9.74 4.95
C THR A 224 -1.46 10.93 5.85
N ARG A 225 -2.20 11.12 6.96
CA ARG A 225 -1.84 12.10 8.00
C ARG A 225 -0.45 11.81 8.59
N ALA A 226 -0.13 10.54 8.84
CA ALA A 226 1.19 10.17 9.33
C ALA A 226 2.29 10.46 8.31
N LEU A 227 2.09 10.12 7.01
CA LEU A 227 3.05 10.40 5.96
C LEU A 227 3.36 11.89 5.83
N VAL A 228 2.32 12.74 5.84
CA VAL A 228 2.50 14.21 5.77
C VAL A 228 3.21 14.72 7.03
N GLY A 229 2.83 14.26 8.21
CA GLY A 229 3.49 14.61 9.47
C GLY A 229 4.96 14.23 9.50
N LEU A 230 5.31 13.02 9.02
CA LEU A 230 6.69 12.55 8.93
C LEU A 230 7.53 13.41 7.96
N ALA A 231 6.95 13.80 6.81
CA ALA A 231 7.61 14.70 5.86
C ALA A 231 7.91 16.08 6.44
N ALA A 232 7.07 16.55 7.37
CA ALA A 232 7.20 17.85 8.03
C ALA A 232 8.08 17.83 9.29
N THR A 233 8.45 16.63 9.80
CA THR A 233 9.20 16.46 11.05
C THR A 233 10.69 16.30 10.78
N PRO A 234 11.56 17.30 11.07
CA PRO A 234 13.02 17.20 10.82
C PRO A 234 13.67 16.00 11.52
N ALA A 235 13.20 15.64 12.72
CA ALA A 235 13.70 14.50 13.48
C ALA A 235 13.35 13.13 12.85
N ALA A 236 12.47 13.10 11.86
CA ALA A 236 12.16 11.86 11.13
C ALA A 236 13.12 11.60 9.97
N ILE A 237 13.90 12.60 9.54
CA ILE A 237 14.85 12.43 8.43
C ILE A 237 15.96 11.46 8.84
N GLY A 238 16.20 10.45 8.01
CA GLY A 238 17.15 9.38 8.30
C GLY A 238 16.56 8.24 9.14
N GLU A 239 15.26 8.28 9.44
CA GLU A 239 14.58 7.27 10.25
C GLU A 239 13.77 6.28 9.43
N ILE A 240 13.65 5.05 9.96
CA ILE A 240 12.62 4.08 9.60
C ILE A 240 11.50 4.23 10.63
N VAL A 241 10.26 4.29 10.18
CA VAL A 241 9.08 4.46 11.05
C VAL A 241 7.98 3.48 10.65
N ASN A 242 7.49 2.70 11.59
CA ASN A 242 6.28 1.88 11.41
C ASN A 242 5.05 2.78 11.37
N VAL A 243 4.22 2.60 10.35
CA VAL A 243 2.95 3.34 10.19
C VAL A 243 1.81 2.34 10.07
N GLY A 244 0.91 2.33 11.06
CA GLY A 244 -0.17 1.36 11.14
C GLY A 244 -1.01 1.56 12.42
N ALA A 245 -1.90 0.61 12.69
CA ALA A 245 -2.62 0.47 13.95
C ALA A 245 -2.16 -0.79 14.69
N ASP A 246 -2.44 -0.87 15.98
CA ASP A 246 -2.03 -1.98 16.86
C ASP A 246 -3.21 -2.82 17.39
N GLU A 247 -4.45 -2.51 16.99
CA GLU A 247 -5.61 -3.34 17.26
C GLU A 247 -5.55 -4.63 16.42
N GLU A 248 -5.26 -5.75 17.09
CA GLU A 248 -5.04 -7.05 16.45
C GLU A 248 -6.35 -7.83 16.32
N ILE A 249 -6.66 -8.32 15.13
CA ILE A 249 -7.82 -9.17 14.85
C ILE A 249 -7.42 -10.41 14.04
N SER A 250 -8.03 -11.57 14.32
CA SER A 250 -7.87 -12.74 13.46
C SER A 250 -8.63 -12.59 12.14
N ILE A 251 -8.17 -13.24 11.09
CA ILE A 251 -8.85 -13.19 9.79
C ILE A 251 -10.24 -13.84 9.85
N ALA A 252 -10.42 -14.87 10.67
CA ALA A 252 -11.75 -15.45 10.93
C ALA A 252 -12.69 -14.45 11.61
N ALA A 253 -12.22 -13.72 12.65
CA ALA A 253 -13.00 -12.70 13.33
C ALA A 253 -13.30 -11.50 12.40
N LEU A 254 -12.36 -11.11 11.52
CA LEU A 254 -12.60 -10.09 10.50
C LEU A 254 -13.69 -10.53 9.52
N ALA A 255 -13.70 -11.79 9.08
CA ALA A 255 -14.74 -12.31 8.19
C ALA A 255 -16.13 -12.24 8.86
N ALA A 256 -16.22 -12.64 10.13
CA ALA A 256 -17.46 -12.54 10.90
C ALA A 256 -17.93 -11.09 11.06
N LEU A 257 -17.03 -10.16 11.37
CA LEU A 257 -17.32 -8.72 11.48
C LEU A 257 -17.85 -8.17 10.14
N VAL A 258 -17.24 -8.51 9.02
CA VAL A 258 -17.68 -8.03 7.70
C VAL A 258 -19.03 -8.65 7.32
N ALA A 259 -19.26 -9.93 7.60
CA ALA A 259 -20.54 -10.60 7.37
C ALA A 259 -21.67 -9.91 8.16
N GLU A 260 -21.43 -9.62 9.44
CA GLU A 260 -22.36 -8.88 10.30
C GLU A 260 -22.70 -7.50 9.73
N LEU A 261 -21.65 -6.67 9.46
CA LEU A 261 -21.83 -5.30 8.97
C LEU A 261 -22.50 -5.22 7.59
N ALA A 262 -22.21 -6.18 6.72
CA ALA A 262 -22.83 -6.25 5.40
C ALA A 262 -24.23 -6.90 5.41
N SER A 263 -24.67 -7.46 6.55
CA SER A 263 -25.87 -8.30 6.66
C SER A 263 -25.84 -9.46 5.64
N SER A 264 -24.68 -10.12 5.51
CA SER A 264 -24.49 -11.24 4.59
C SER A 264 -25.32 -12.45 5.01
N PRO A 265 -26.04 -13.08 4.07
CA PRO A 265 -26.85 -14.27 4.38
C PRO A 265 -26.03 -15.57 4.48
N THR A 266 -24.70 -15.51 4.20
CA THR A 266 -23.86 -16.69 4.09
C THR A 266 -22.78 -16.72 5.16
N GLU A 267 -22.49 -17.92 5.68
CA GLU A 267 -21.37 -18.15 6.59
C GLU A 267 -20.02 -18.09 5.86
N PRO A 268 -18.93 -17.66 6.53
CA PRO A 268 -17.58 -17.72 5.99
C PRO A 268 -17.17 -19.16 5.63
N ARG A 269 -16.46 -19.32 4.50
CA ARG A 269 -15.92 -20.59 4.02
C ARG A 269 -14.40 -20.61 4.12
N PHE A 270 -13.85 -21.63 4.75
CA PHE A 270 -12.41 -21.83 4.88
C PHE A 270 -11.86 -22.59 3.67
N VAL A 271 -10.78 -22.05 3.07
CA VAL A 271 -10.19 -22.58 1.84
C VAL A 271 -8.70 -22.79 2.05
N GLU A 272 -8.20 -23.98 1.67
CA GLU A 272 -6.78 -24.30 1.75
C GLU A 272 -5.95 -23.35 0.90
N PRO A 273 -4.95 -22.63 1.47
CA PRO A 273 -4.14 -21.64 0.73
C PRO A 273 -3.41 -22.23 -0.45
N GLU A 274 -2.98 -23.48 -0.37
CA GLU A 274 -2.24 -24.19 -1.42
C GLU A 274 -3.03 -24.33 -2.72
N ARG A 275 -4.37 -24.37 -2.65
CA ARG A 275 -5.24 -24.39 -3.83
C ARG A 275 -5.21 -23.08 -4.62
N LEU A 276 -4.86 -21.96 -3.96
CA LEU A 276 -4.88 -20.61 -4.52
C LEU A 276 -3.47 -20.15 -4.94
N TYR A 277 -2.47 -20.51 -4.16
CA TYR A 277 -1.11 -19.95 -4.29
C TYR A 277 -0.06 -21.01 -4.64
N GLY A 278 -0.46 -22.29 -4.75
CA GLY A 278 0.44 -23.40 -5.01
C GLY A 278 1.10 -23.96 -3.74
N ALA A 279 1.77 -25.10 -3.91
CA ALA A 279 2.45 -25.80 -2.80
C ALA A 279 3.56 -24.92 -2.21
N GLY A 280 3.67 -24.96 -0.87
CA GLY A 280 4.69 -24.20 -0.13
C GLY A 280 4.38 -22.72 0.07
N PHE A 281 3.13 -22.30 -0.09
CA PHE A 281 2.70 -20.96 0.33
C PHE A 281 2.87 -20.80 1.84
N GLU A 282 3.57 -19.73 2.23
CA GLU A 282 3.77 -19.36 3.62
C GLU A 282 3.06 -18.04 3.91
N ASP A 283 2.16 -18.00 4.89
CA ASP A 283 1.60 -16.75 5.41
C ASP A 283 2.22 -16.41 6.76
N LEU A 284 2.28 -15.13 7.07
CA LEU A 284 2.74 -14.63 8.36
C LEU A 284 1.64 -14.80 9.40
N GLN A 285 1.93 -15.49 10.50
CA GLN A 285 0.93 -15.75 11.55
C GLN A 285 0.48 -14.45 12.23
N ARG A 286 1.41 -13.58 12.60
CA ARG A 286 1.11 -12.31 13.27
C ARG A 286 1.85 -11.16 12.61
N ARG A 287 1.16 -10.02 12.46
CA ARG A 287 1.76 -8.79 11.90
C ARG A 287 1.24 -7.57 12.64
N VAL A 288 1.93 -7.21 13.71
CA VAL A 288 1.58 -6.12 14.63
C VAL A 288 2.75 -5.14 14.71
N PRO A 289 2.56 -3.83 14.48
CA PRO A 289 3.61 -2.83 14.61
C PRO A 289 3.86 -2.43 16.06
N ARG A 290 5.11 -2.08 16.37
CA ARG A 290 5.42 -1.20 17.49
C ARG A 290 5.30 0.24 17.01
N LEU A 291 4.56 1.08 17.72
CA LEU A 291 4.19 2.43 17.27
C LEU A 291 4.77 3.57 18.13
N GLU A 292 5.57 3.26 19.14
CA GLU A 292 6.14 4.26 20.07
C GLU A 292 7.04 5.27 19.35
N LYS A 293 7.75 4.86 18.28
CA LYS A 293 8.56 5.78 17.47
C LYS A 293 7.65 6.77 16.71
N LEU A 294 6.60 6.29 16.08
CA LEU A 294 5.62 7.13 15.39
C LEU A 294 5.01 8.16 16.36
N GLU A 295 4.52 7.67 17.52
CA GLU A 295 3.90 8.52 18.54
C GLU A 295 4.88 9.55 19.09
N ARG A 296 6.14 9.19 19.33
CA ARG A 296 7.18 10.14 19.77
C ARG A 296 7.47 11.22 18.72
N LEU A 297 7.50 10.88 17.43
CA LEU A 297 7.80 11.82 16.36
C LEU A 297 6.63 12.76 16.05
N LEU A 298 5.40 12.27 16.11
CA LEU A 298 4.21 13.00 15.67
C LEU A 298 3.31 13.49 16.81
N GLY A 299 3.52 13.04 18.06
CA GLY A 299 2.65 13.33 19.21
C GLY A 299 1.32 12.57 19.18
N TRP A 300 1.11 11.68 18.22
CA TRP A 300 -0.11 10.88 18.09
C TRP A 300 0.17 9.60 17.28
N ARG A 301 -0.78 8.65 17.26
CA ARG A 301 -0.76 7.45 16.43
C ARG A 301 -2.18 7.11 15.94
N PRO A 302 -2.33 6.29 14.88
CA PRO A 302 -3.63 5.81 14.40
C PRO A 302 -4.40 5.07 15.51
N ARG A 303 -5.69 5.39 15.66
CA ARG A 303 -6.55 4.81 16.71
C ARG A 303 -7.99 4.58 16.25
N ARG A 304 -8.28 4.77 14.97
CA ARG A 304 -9.62 4.61 14.46
C ARG A 304 -10.05 3.15 14.58
N ALA A 305 -11.24 2.90 15.14
CA ALA A 305 -11.74 1.56 15.40
C ALA A 305 -11.96 0.78 14.09
N LEU A 306 -11.53 -0.49 14.06
CA LEU A 306 -11.66 -1.32 12.87
C LEU A 306 -13.11 -1.47 12.39
N ARG A 307 -14.08 -1.54 13.31
CA ARG A 307 -15.51 -1.62 12.98
C ARG A 307 -15.98 -0.43 12.14
N GLU A 308 -15.54 0.78 12.48
CA GLU A 308 -15.88 2.00 11.72
C GLU A 308 -15.25 1.97 10.33
N ILE A 309 -13.97 1.59 10.26
CA ILE A 309 -13.24 1.47 8.98
C ILE A 309 -13.90 0.43 8.07
N ALA A 310 -14.24 -0.74 8.62
CA ALA A 310 -14.89 -1.82 7.88
C ALA A 310 -16.27 -1.40 7.36
N SER A 311 -17.06 -0.69 8.18
CA SER A 311 -18.37 -0.16 7.77
C SER A 311 -18.24 0.78 6.57
N GLU A 312 -17.28 1.71 6.60
CA GLU A 312 -17.05 2.65 5.49
C GLU A 312 -16.53 1.98 4.22
N VAL A 313 -15.66 0.97 4.37
CA VAL A 313 -15.21 0.17 3.21
C VAL A 313 -16.40 -0.54 2.56
N ILE A 314 -17.27 -1.17 3.35
CA ILE A 314 -18.47 -1.83 2.84
C ILE A 314 -19.39 -0.83 2.13
N GLU A 315 -19.64 0.34 2.72
CA GLU A 315 -20.50 1.37 2.10
C GLU A 315 -19.91 1.90 0.80
N SER A 316 -18.61 2.20 0.76
CA SER A 316 -17.91 2.63 -0.46
C SER A 316 -18.03 1.59 -1.60
N HIS A 317 -17.97 0.29 -1.27
CA HIS A 317 -18.18 -0.78 -2.26
C HIS A 317 -19.63 -0.88 -2.70
N ARG A 318 -20.60 -0.61 -1.82
CA ARG A 318 -22.03 -0.59 -2.14
C ARG A 318 -22.36 0.55 -3.11
N GLU A 319 -21.88 1.75 -2.83
CA GLU A 319 -22.03 2.92 -3.70
C GLU A 319 -21.40 2.68 -5.10
N ALA A 320 -20.19 2.14 -5.15
CA ALA A 320 -19.51 1.82 -6.40
C ALA A 320 -20.29 0.78 -7.25
N ALA A 321 -20.96 -0.15 -6.62
CA ALA A 321 -21.82 -1.14 -7.29
C ALA A 321 -23.09 -0.49 -7.88
N LEU A 322 -23.71 0.45 -7.16
CA LEU A 322 -24.91 1.18 -7.60
C LEU A 322 -24.60 2.13 -8.78
N ASP A 323 -23.46 2.79 -8.75
CA ASP A 323 -23.04 3.74 -9.80
C ASP A 323 -22.56 3.06 -11.10
N GLY A 324 -22.62 1.73 -11.20
CA GLY A 324 -22.11 0.97 -12.35
C GLY A 324 -20.59 1.04 -12.53
N ARG A 325 -19.86 1.69 -11.62
CA ARG A 325 -18.39 1.73 -11.55
C ARG A 325 -17.77 0.45 -11.03
N GLY A 326 -18.65 -0.49 -10.62
CA GLY A 326 -18.30 -1.83 -10.19
C GLY A 326 -17.84 -2.68 -11.36
N VAL A 327 -16.51 -2.94 -11.41
CA VAL A 327 -15.89 -4.06 -12.16
C VAL A 327 -16.08 -4.03 -13.67
N ALA A 328 -15.17 -3.39 -14.38
CA ALA A 328 -14.88 -3.79 -15.75
C ALA A 328 -14.59 -5.31 -15.73
N ARG A 329 -15.54 -6.08 -16.27
CA ARG A 329 -15.45 -7.53 -16.43
C ARG A 329 -14.18 -7.83 -17.21
N GLY A 330 -13.19 -8.45 -16.56
CA GLY A 330 -12.13 -9.14 -17.26
C GLY A 330 -12.76 -10.23 -18.11
N ARG A 331 -13.14 -9.90 -19.35
CA ARG A 331 -13.48 -10.91 -20.36
C ARG A 331 -12.21 -11.68 -20.66
N GLY A 332 -12.29 -12.96 -20.40
CA GLY A 332 -11.28 -13.93 -20.75
C GLY A 332 -10.82 -13.80 -22.19
N ALA A 333 -9.53 -13.74 -22.34
CA ALA A 333 -8.83 -14.05 -23.57
C ALA A 333 -7.69 -14.98 -23.21
N ALA A 334 -8.00 -16.27 -23.08
CA ALA A 334 -7.02 -17.36 -23.19
C ALA A 334 -7.75 -18.69 -23.32
N ARG A 335 -8.48 -18.89 -24.42
CA ARG A 335 -8.72 -20.21 -24.97
C ARG A 335 -8.27 -20.17 -26.42
N GLY A 336 -7.22 -20.83 -26.73
CA GLY A 336 -6.81 -21.12 -28.10
C GLY A 336 -5.32 -20.96 -28.34
N ALA A 337 -4.61 -22.04 -28.24
CA ALA A 337 -3.51 -22.50 -29.10
C ALA A 337 -2.50 -23.34 -28.30
N LEU A 338 -2.90 -24.57 -28.06
CA LEU A 338 -1.95 -25.68 -27.91
C LEU A 338 -2.52 -26.82 -28.78
N ARG A 339 -2.23 -26.78 -30.06
CA ARG A 339 -2.19 -27.93 -30.99
C ARG A 339 -1.14 -27.66 -32.07
N SER A 340 -0.27 -28.55 -32.12
CA SER A 340 0.81 -28.96 -33.04
C SER A 340 2.20 -28.70 -32.55
#